data_02644807d724f1032cbff25653f1ad38
#
_entry.id   02644807d724f1032cbff25653f1ad38
#
_cell.length_a   1.000
_cell.length_b   1.000
_cell.length_c   1.000
_cell.angle_alpha   90.00
_cell.angle_beta   90.00
_cell.angle_gamma   90.00
#
_symmetry.space_group_name_H-M   'P 1'
#
loop_
_entity.id
_entity.type
_entity.pdbx_description
1 polymer ?
#
loop_
_entity_poly.entity_id
_entity_poly.type
_entity_poly.pdbx_seq_one_letter_code
_entity_poly.pdbx_strand_id
1 'polypeptide(L)'
;MYGNRNGINAYKQVNVTTADPKRLVLMCYESAIGSLKTAREKYISGEYELKGKAIQKTQDILSLLMSSLNFERGGEIARNLESLYNYMLRRII
;
A
#
# COMPACT_ATOMS: atom_id res chain seq x y z
N MET A 1 5.24 1.26 19.07
CA MET A 1 5.22 1.38 18.63
C MET A 1 5.53 1.80 17.81
N TYR A 2 5.84 1.86 17.65
CA TYR A 2 6.18 2.24 16.85
C TYR A 2 6.28 1.80 15.73
N GLY A 3 6.55 1.06 15.50
CA GLY A 3 6.64 0.31 14.34
C GLY A 3 5.69 0.65 13.26
N ASN A 4 4.74 1.37 13.55
CA ASN A 4 3.69 1.77 12.61
C ASN A 4 3.87 3.14 11.99
N ARG A 5 5.07 3.66 12.08
CA ARG A 5 5.34 4.98 11.51
C ARG A 5 5.07 5.01 10.00
N ASN A 6 5.51 3.98 9.28
CA ASN A 6 5.27 3.89 7.84
C ASN A 6 3.78 3.70 7.53
N GLY A 7 3.08 2.92 8.36
CA GLY A 7 1.64 2.75 8.22
C GLY A 7 0.87 4.03 8.42
N ILE A 8 1.26 4.82 9.42
CA ILE A 8 0.64 6.12 9.69
C ILE A 8 0.86 7.06 8.51
N ASN A 9 2.08 7.08 7.97
CA ASN A 9 2.38 7.92 6.81
C ASN A 9 1.58 7.48 5.59
N ALA A 10 1.43 6.18 5.36
CA ALA A 10 0.62 5.67 4.26
C ALA A 10 -0.84 6.06 4.43
N TYR A 11 -1.35 5.99 5.64
CA TYR A 11 -2.70 6.42 5.96
C TYR A 11 -2.92 7.89 5.59
N LYS A 12 -1.97 8.74 5.95
CA LYS A 12 -2.03 10.16 5.60
C LYS A 12 -1.93 10.38 4.09
N GLN A 13 -1.14 9.54 3.40
CA GLN A 13 -0.94 9.66 1.96
C GLN A 13 -2.21 9.34 1.17
N VAL A 14 -3.11 8.53 1.70
CA VAL A 14 -4.38 8.25 1.04
C VAL A 14 -5.45 9.28 1.39
N ASN A 15 -5.11 10.22 2.28
CA ASN A 15 -5.98 11.35 2.64
C ASN A 15 -7.36 10.87 3.09
N VAL A 16 -7.39 9.93 4.02
CA VAL A 16 -8.61 9.27 4.47
C VAL A 16 -9.36 10.14 5.45
N THR A 17 -10.67 10.31 5.21
CA THR A 17 -11.56 11.06 6.09
C THR A 17 -12.74 10.22 6.58
N THR A 18 -12.79 8.94 6.21
CA THR A 18 -13.90 8.06 6.58
C THR A 18 -13.48 7.08 7.67
N ALA A 19 -14.46 6.70 8.51
CA ALA A 19 -14.28 5.67 9.52
C ALA A 19 -14.74 4.29 9.02
N ASP A 20 -15.26 4.19 7.79
CA ASP A 20 -15.73 2.93 7.22
C ASP A 20 -14.51 2.07 6.79
N PRO A 21 -14.29 0.90 7.45
CA PRO A 21 -13.11 0.08 7.13
C PRO A 21 -13.08 -0.44 5.70
N LYS A 22 -14.24 -0.78 5.13
CA LYS A 22 -14.29 -1.28 3.75
C LYS A 22 -13.90 -0.19 2.77
N ARG A 23 -14.41 1.01 2.99
CA ARG A 23 -14.08 2.15 2.15
C ARG A 23 -12.60 2.52 2.27
N LEU A 24 -12.07 2.43 3.49
CA LEU A 24 -10.65 2.68 3.72
C LEU A 24 -9.79 1.73 2.91
N VAL A 25 -10.11 0.43 2.91
CA VAL A 25 -9.37 -0.57 2.14
C VAL A 25 -9.43 -0.25 0.65
N LEU A 26 -10.61 0.08 0.13
CA LEU A 26 -10.76 0.45 -1.28
C LEU A 26 -9.93 1.67 -1.64
N MET A 27 -9.93 2.68 -0.78
CA MET A 27 -9.12 3.89 -0.99
C MET A 27 -7.64 3.58 -1.00
N CYS A 28 -7.19 2.65 -0.15
CA CYS A 28 -5.81 2.20 -0.15
C CYS A 28 -5.44 1.50 -1.46
N TYR A 29 -6.30 0.63 -1.97
CA TYR A 29 -6.07 -0.02 -3.26
C TYR A 29 -5.98 1.00 -4.39
N GLU A 30 -6.93 1.93 -4.43
CA GLU A 30 -6.94 2.96 -5.46
C GLU A 30 -5.67 3.81 -5.41
N SER A 31 -5.25 4.18 -4.21
CA SER A 31 -4.04 4.97 -4.03
C SER A 31 -2.79 4.20 -4.43
N ALA A 32 -2.72 2.91 -4.11
CA ALA A 32 -1.59 2.06 -4.50
C ALA A 32 -1.51 1.93 -6.02
N ILE A 33 -2.64 1.70 -6.67
CA ILE A 33 -2.68 1.61 -8.14
C ILE A 33 -2.24 2.92 -8.78
N GLY A 34 -2.74 4.05 -8.24
CA GLY A 34 -2.36 5.37 -8.74
C GLY A 34 -0.87 5.63 -8.59
N SER A 35 -0.29 5.22 -7.45
CA SER A 35 1.14 5.39 -7.21
C SER A 35 1.98 4.53 -8.17
N LEU A 36 1.53 3.31 -8.48
CA LEU A 36 2.22 2.46 -9.45
C LEU A 36 2.18 3.05 -10.86
N LYS A 37 1.03 3.62 -11.24
CA LYS A 37 0.93 4.30 -12.54
C LYS A 37 1.87 5.49 -12.60
N THR A 38 1.95 6.28 -11.54
CA THR A 38 2.88 7.40 -11.45
C THR A 38 4.32 6.91 -11.55
N ALA A 39 4.67 5.83 -10.86
CA ALA A 39 6.02 5.27 -10.92
C ALA A 39 6.39 4.87 -12.35
N ARG A 40 5.45 4.25 -13.08
CA ARG A 40 5.68 3.86 -14.46
C ARG A 40 5.91 5.09 -15.35
N GLU A 41 5.07 6.11 -15.18
CA GLU A 41 5.21 7.35 -15.95
C GLU A 41 6.55 8.03 -15.70
N LYS A 42 6.97 8.09 -14.43
CA LYS A 42 8.23 8.71 -14.06
C LYS A 42 9.43 7.88 -14.52
N TYR A 43 9.30 6.57 -14.55
CA TYR A 43 10.33 5.71 -15.11
C TYR A 43 10.51 5.99 -16.61
N ILE A 44 9.40 6.06 -17.36
CA ILE A 44 9.43 6.31 -18.81
C ILE A 44 10.02 7.67 -19.12
N SER A 45 9.69 8.69 -18.30
CA SER A 45 10.18 10.06 -18.50
C SER A 45 11.60 10.26 -17.99
N GLY A 46 12.21 9.26 -17.35
CA GLY A 46 13.56 9.37 -16.81
C GLY A 46 13.65 10.08 -15.47
N GLU A 47 12.53 10.39 -14.84
CA GLU A 47 12.50 11.09 -13.54
C GLU A 47 12.59 10.07 -12.41
N TYR A 48 13.77 9.47 -12.24
CA TYR A 48 13.96 8.31 -11.37
C TYR A 48 13.79 8.61 -9.88
N GLU A 49 14.06 9.83 -9.46
CA GLU A 49 13.82 10.23 -8.08
C GLU A 49 12.33 10.24 -7.75
N LEU A 50 11.52 10.78 -8.65
CA LEU A 50 10.07 10.79 -8.49
C LEU A 50 9.49 9.39 -8.61
N LYS A 51 10.06 8.55 -9.49
CA LYS A 51 9.70 7.14 -9.56
C LYS A 51 9.93 6.47 -8.20
N GLY A 52 11.10 6.69 -7.58
CA GLY A 52 11.44 6.12 -6.29
C GLY A 52 10.46 6.51 -5.19
N LYS A 53 10.04 7.78 -5.18
CA LYS A 53 9.05 8.26 -4.22
C LYS A 53 7.69 7.58 -4.42
N ALA A 54 7.28 7.39 -5.68
CA ALA A 54 6.01 6.73 -5.98
C ALA A 54 6.06 5.24 -5.57
N ILE A 55 7.18 4.57 -5.79
CA ILE A 55 7.38 3.19 -5.36
C ILE A 55 7.30 3.10 -3.84
N GLN A 56 7.96 4.02 -3.12
CA GLN A 56 7.92 4.02 -1.66
C GLN A 56 6.51 4.21 -1.15
N LYS A 57 5.75 5.10 -1.76
CA LYS A 57 4.36 5.31 -1.38
C LYS A 57 3.54 4.02 -1.55
N THR A 58 3.75 3.31 -2.66
CA THR A 58 3.06 2.04 -2.90
C THR A 58 3.43 1.00 -1.84
N GLN A 59 4.72 0.90 -1.51
CA GLN A 59 5.19 -0.04 -0.49
C GLN A 59 4.58 0.27 0.88
N ASP A 60 4.50 1.54 1.24
CA ASP A 60 3.92 1.97 2.52
C ASP A 60 2.44 1.61 2.59
N ILE A 61 1.70 1.81 1.50
CA ILE A 61 0.27 1.47 1.46
C ILE A 61 0.07 -0.04 1.56
N LEU A 62 0.87 -0.83 0.84
CA LEU A 62 0.77 -2.28 0.91
C LEU A 62 1.13 -2.79 2.32
N SER A 63 2.12 -2.18 2.96
CA SER A 63 2.47 -2.53 4.34
C SER A 63 1.33 -2.22 5.30
N LEU A 64 0.64 -1.09 5.10
CA LEU A 64 -0.53 -0.76 5.90
C LEU A 64 -1.64 -1.79 5.72
N LEU A 65 -1.93 -2.16 4.48
CA LEU A 65 -2.94 -3.17 4.19
C LEU A 65 -2.60 -4.51 4.83
N MET A 66 -1.33 -4.92 4.76
CA MET A 66 -0.89 -6.17 5.35
C MET A 66 -1.00 -6.15 6.88
N SER A 67 -0.65 -5.03 7.51
CA SER A 67 -0.71 -4.90 8.97
C SER A 67 -2.14 -4.87 9.50
N SER A 68 -3.13 -4.59 8.66
CA SER A 68 -4.52 -4.55 9.08
C SER A 68 -5.26 -5.86 8.85
N LEU A 69 -4.58 -6.91 8.38
CA LEU A 69 -5.20 -8.22 8.22
C LEU A 69 -5.53 -8.83 9.58
N ASN A 70 -6.74 -9.41 9.66
CA ASN A 70 -7.18 -10.09 10.88
C ASN A 70 -7.18 -11.59 10.61
N PHE A 71 -6.14 -12.28 11.10
CA PHE A 71 -5.96 -13.71 10.84
C PHE A 71 -6.94 -14.58 11.63
N GLU A 72 -7.44 -14.10 12.77
CA GLU A 72 -8.43 -14.84 13.54
C GLU A 72 -9.78 -14.91 12.80
N ARG A 73 -10.25 -13.78 12.29
CA ARG A 73 -11.53 -13.72 11.59
C ARG A 73 -11.42 -14.07 10.13
N GLY A 74 -10.34 -13.62 9.49
CA GLY A 74 -10.13 -13.82 8.06
C GLY A 74 -9.57 -15.19 7.71
N GLY A 75 -8.87 -15.84 8.65
CA GLY A 75 -8.33 -17.17 8.45
C GLY A 75 -7.55 -17.32 7.15
N GLU A 76 -8.02 -18.22 6.30
CA GLU A 76 -7.37 -18.51 5.02
C GLU A 76 -7.36 -17.31 4.08
N ILE A 77 -8.43 -16.52 4.08
CA ILE A 77 -8.50 -15.33 3.24
C ILE A 77 -7.42 -14.33 3.63
N ALA A 78 -7.24 -14.10 4.94
CA ALA A 78 -6.22 -13.18 5.41
C ALA A 78 -4.82 -13.68 5.04
N ARG A 79 -4.56 -14.97 5.15
CA ARG A 79 -3.27 -15.56 4.77
C ARG A 79 -3.01 -15.44 3.28
N ASN A 80 -4.04 -15.63 2.46
CA ASN A 80 -3.93 -15.48 1.02
C ASN A 80 -3.62 -14.03 0.63
N LEU A 81 -4.27 -13.07 1.30
CA LEU A 81 -3.99 -11.65 1.07
C LEU A 81 -2.58 -11.29 1.49
N GLU A 82 -2.13 -11.82 2.63
CA GLU A 82 -0.75 -11.60 3.06
C GLU A 82 0.25 -12.09 2.02
N SER A 83 0.02 -13.29 1.49
CA SER A 83 0.86 -13.86 0.44
C SER A 83 0.87 -13.00 -0.81
N LEU A 84 -0.29 -12.49 -1.21
CA LEU A 84 -0.42 -11.61 -2.37
C LEU A 84 0.34 -10.30 -2.15
N TYR A 85 0.17 -9.68 -0.97
CA TYR A 85 0.86 -8.41 -0.67
C TYR A 85 2.38 -8.61 -0.65
N ASN A 86 2.85 -9.71 -0.06
CA ASN A 86 4.27 -10.03 -0.06
C ASN A 86 4.80 -10.24 -1.47
N TYR A 87 4.04 -10.93 -2.32
CA TYR A 87 4.41 -11.11 -3.72
C TYR A 87 4.54 -9.76 -4.42
N MET A 88 3.55 -8.88 -4.22
CA MET A 88 3.56 -7.55 -4.83
C MET A 88 4.75 -6.73 -4.37
N LEU A 89 5.05 -6.76 -3.06
CA LEU A 89 6.20 -6.03 -2.51
C LEU A 89 7.51 -6.52 -3.13
N ARG A 90 7.66 -7.82 -3.32
CA ARG A 90 8.88 -8.38 -3.94
C ARG A 90 9.00 -7.95 -5.41
N ARG A 91 7.88 -7.83 -6.11
CA ARG A 91 7.89 -7.44 -7.53
C ARG A 91 8.17 -5.96 -7.72
N ILE A 92 7.79 -5.14 -6.76
CA ILE A 92 8.00 -3.70 -6.83
C ILE A 92 9.48 -3.34 -6.60
N ILE A 93 10.13 -4.06 -5.71
CA ILE A 93 11.56 -3.83 -5.43
C ILE A 93 12.41 -4.39 -6.55
#